data_6e35645f27179c2a4ba505d3d661a2ab
#
_entry.id   6e35645f27179c2a4ba505d3d661a2ab
#
_cell.length_a   1.000
_cell.length_b   1.000
_cell.length_c   1.000
_cell.angle_alpha   90.00
_cell.angle_beta   90.00
_cell.angle_gamma   90.00
#
_symmetry.space_group_name_H-M   'P 1'
#
loop_
_entity.id
_entity.type
_entity.pdbx_description
1 polymer ?
#
loop_
_entity_poly.entity_id
_entity_poly.type
_entity_poly.pdbx_seq_one_letter_code
_entity_poly.pdbx_strand_id
1 'polypeptide(L)'
;MTVENLNSKPDDAEKTGPLRGQVWLTLQTNQARRLIRGRNGTKGRSPIIGLGLFAERLRLIWQASRNDDPYADWWLIKVHEAIEDRDALFERLQRDLEERLTQMGAIEVDVAVSDRPYRMPLQFANPYAYQAARLVSTYDSLVCAALTASHIGVLDRSSRDHIIELGARKIRGLFMIPQGYRFLRIERSDLQKGSEKSTQAAQFMGTVPDDVLSGERCAPLAPTQRSLSSGFSRNLGLHSAPSAMAIAPSTKENDDV
;
A
#
# COMPACT_ATOMS: atom_id res chain seq x y z
N MET A 1 55.21 21.90 -36.34
CA MET A 1 54.20 22.58 -35.51
C MET A 1 52.87 21.87 -35.74
N THR A 2 52.56 20.95 -34.87
CA THR A 2 51.34 20.10 -34.95
C THR A 2 50.32 20.69 -33.98
N VAL A 3 49.20 21.14 -34.49
CA VAL A 3 48.10 21.71 -33.68
C VAL A 3 47.26 20.53 -33.22
N GLU A 4 47.35 20.19 -31.95
CA GLU A 4 46.50 19.23 -31.27
C GLU A 4 45.08 19.81 -31.15
N ASN A 5 44.16 19.05 -31.66
CA ASN A 5 42.73 19.32 -31.69
C ASN A 5 42.10 18.93 -30.32
N LEU A 6 42.07 19.89 -29.39
CA LEU A 6 41.36 19.77 -28.10
C LEU A 6 39.85 19.94 -28.32
N ASN A 7 39.18 18.86 -28.69
CA ASN A 7 37.70 18.79 -28.67
C ASN A 7 37.26 17.70 -27.70
N SER A 8 37.56 17.89 -26.42
CA SER A 8 36.93 17.14 -25.33
C SER A 8 35.63 17.82 -24.95
N LYS A 9 34.52 17.15 -25.18
CA LYS A 9 33.18 17.52 -24.66
C LYS A 9 33.24 17.55 -23.12
N PRO A 10 33.01 18.69 -22.46
CA PRO A 10 32.95 18.76 -20.99
C PRO A 10 31.46 18.74 -20.56
N ASP A 11 30.73 17.65 -20.71
CA ASP A 11 29.33 17.66 -20.24
C ASP A 11 28.80 16.37 -19.62
N ASP A 12 29.60 15.31 -19.51
CA ASP A 12 29.16 14.05 -18.89
C ASP A 12 29.69 13.78 -17.48
N ALA A 13 30.59 14.61 -16.96
CA ALA A 13 31.23 14.41 -15.66
C ALA A 13 30.46 15.06 -14.47
N GLU A 14 29.46 15.90 -14.72
CA GLU A 14 28.74 16.65 -13.67
C GLU A 14 27.31 16.17 -13.38
N LYS A 15 26.84 15.12 -14.03
CA LYS A 15 25.50 14.60 -13.75
C LYS A 15 25.54 13.67 -12.53
N THR A 16 24.81 14.06 -11.46
CA THR A 16 24.63 13.19 -10.30
C THR A 16 23.93 11.89 -10.73
N GLY A 17 24.42 10.75 -10.22
CA GLY A 17 23.82 9.45 -10.50
C GLY A 17 22.38 9.34 -9.95
N PRO A 18 21.62 8.31 -10.35
CA PRO A 18 20.24 8.12 -9.90
C PRO A 18 20.19 7.89 -8.38
N LEU A 19 19.25 8.56 -7.72
CA LEU A 19 18.99 8.37 -6.29
C LEU A 19 18.49 6.93 -6.03
N ARG A 20 19.18 6.22 -5.12
CA ARG A 20 18.80 4.87 -4.70
C ARG A 20 18.59 4.87 -3.19
N GLY A 21 17.37 4.59 -2.74
CA GLY A 21 17.04 4.41 -1.34
C GLY A 21 16.38 3.06 -1.11
N GLN A 22 16.55 2.49 0.07
CA GLN A 22 15.82 1.30 0.51
C GLN A 22 14.81 1.70 1.59
N VAL A 23 13.55 1.30 1.41
CA VAL A 23 12.51 1.44 2.41
C VAL A 23 12.34 0.10 3.11
N TRP A 24 12.33 0.13 4.44
CA TRP A 24 12.18 -1.07 5.27
C TRP A 24 10.92 -0.99 6.11
N LEU A 25 10.19 -2.08 6.20
CA LEU A 25 9.12 -2.27 7.17
C LEU A 25 9.64 -3.15 8.29
N THR A 26 9.49 -2.67 9.53
CA THR A 26 9.84 -3.41 10.75
C THR A 26 8.57 -3.60 11.57
N LEU A 27 8.25 -4.85 11.95
CA LEU A 27 7.06 -5.21 12.71
C LEU A 27 7.45 -5.98 13.98
N GLN A 28 6.80 -5.63 15.07
CA GLN A 28 7.06 -6.17 16.39
C GLN A 28 6.23 -7.43 16.67
N THR A 29 5.06 -7.58 16.01
CA THR A 29 4.08 -8.60 16.38
C THR A 29 3.81 -9.61 15.27
N ASN A 30 3.49 -10.84 15.65
CA ASN A 30 3.03 -11.86 14.72
C ASN A 30 1.67 -11.53 14.10
N GLN A 31 0.83 -10.75 14.79
CA GLN A 31 -0.46 -10.28 14.32
C GLN A 31 -0.30 -9.43 13.05
N ALA A 32 0.58 -8.42 13.08
CA ALA A 32 0.89 -7.58 11.93
C ALA A 32 1.62 -8.36 10.83
N ARG A 33 2.58 -9.23 11.19
CA ARG A 33 3.29 -10.08 10.22
C ARG A 33 2.33 -10.95 9.39
N ARG A 34 1.25 -11.47 9.98
CA ARG A 34 0.23 -12.26 9.25
C ARG A 34 -0.49 -11.45 8.18
N LEU A 35 -0.63 -10.13 8.35
CA LEU A 35 -1.23 -9.24 7.35
C LEU A 35 -0.32 -9.04 6.12
N ILE A 36 1.00 -9.11 6.32
CA ILE A 36 1.95 -9.05 5.19
C ILE A 36 1.84 -10.28 4.30
N ARG A 37 1.83 -11.46 4.90
CA ARG A 37 1.88 -12.74 4.17
C ARG A 37 0.55 -13.11 3.53
N GLY A 38 -0.57 -12.75 4.18
CA GLY A 38 -1.87 -13.30 3.82
C GLY A 38 -1.92 -14.83 4.06
N ARG A 39 -2.83 -15.50 3.38
CA ARG A 39 -2.98 -16.95 3.43
C ARG A 39 -3.59 -17.46 2.12
N ASN A 40 -3.02 -18.49 1.54
CA ASN A 40 -3.62 -19.20 0.41
C ASN A 40 -4.93 -19.88 0.83
N GLY A 41 -5.89 -19.94 -0.09
CA GLY A 41 -7.12 -20.68 0.11
C GLY A 41 -6.85 -22.19 0.19
N THR A 42 -7.61 -22.87 1.02
CA THR A 42 -7.64 -24.34 1.11
C THR A 42 -9.08 -24.82 1.03
N LYS A 43 -9.34 -26.14 0.88
CA LYS A 43 -10.71 -26.68 0.91
C LYS A 43 -11.43 -26.21 2.18
N GLY A 44 -12.51 -25.42 2.01
CA GLY A 44 -13.33 -24.88 3.10
C GLY A 44 -12.81 -23.57 3.75
N ARG A 45 -11.70 -22.98 3.28
CA ARG A 45 -11.21 -21.68 3.78
C ARG A 45 -10.85 -20.76 2.64
N SER A 46 -11.47 -19.60 2.58
CA SER A 46 -11.15 -18.55 1.60
C SER A 46 -9.71 -18.03 1.77
N PRO A 47 -9.07 -17.59 0.67
CA PRO A 47 -7.77 -16.94 0.75
C PRO A 47 -7.87 -15.62 1.52
N ILE A 48 -6.80 -15.24 2.19
CA ILE A 48 -6.64 -13.93 2.84
C ILE A 48 -5.58 -13.17 2.08
N ILE A 49 -5.99 -12.03 1.51
CA ILE A 49 -5.08 -11.15 0.79
C ILE A 49 -4.09 -10.52 1.76
N GLY A 50 -2.80 -10.64 1.46
CA GLY A 50 -1.73 -9.95 2.16
C GLY A 50 -1.26 -8.69 1.44
N LEU A 51 -0.39 -7.91 2.09
CA LEU A 51 0.14 -6.65 1.55
C LEU A 51 0.79 -6.82 0.16
N GLY A 52 1.51 -7.92 -0.08
CA GLY A 52 2.17 -8.16 -1.37
C GLY A 52 1.18 -8.25 -2.53
N LEU A 53 0.12 -9.07 -2.40
CA LEU A 53 -0.90 -9.21 -3.43
C LEU A 53 -1.75 -7.92 -3.58
N PHE A 54 -2.02 -7.22 -2.47
CA PHE A 54 -2.65 -5.90 -2.51
C PHE A 54 -1.81 -4.91 -3.35
N ALA A 55 -0.50 -4.82 -3.11
CA ALA A 55 0.40 -3.94 -3.83
C ALA A 55 0.50 -4.28 -5.33
N GLU A 56 0.49 -5.58 -5.67
CA GLU A 56 0.48 -6.06 -7.05
C GLU A 56 -0.81 -5.66 -7.78
N ARG A 57 -1.97 -5.83 -7.14
CA ARG A 57 -3.26 -5.39 -7.70
C ARG A 57 -3.32 -3.88 -7.88
N LEU A 58 -2.83 -3.12 -6.91
CA LEU A 58 -2.74 -1.67 -7.03
C LEU A 58 -1.81 -1.21 -8.16
N ARG A 59 -0.74 -1.96 -8.45
CA ARG A 59 0.13 -1.66 -9.60
C ARG A 59 -0.63 -1.70 -10.91
N LEU A 60 -1.53 -2.66 -11.10
CA LEU A 60 -2.37 -2.76 -12.28
C LEU A 60 -3.36 -1.59 -12.38
N ILE A 61 -4.03 -1.25 -11.26
CA ILE A 61 -4.96 -0.11 -11.18
C ILE A 61 -4.21 1.19 -11.46
N TRP A 62 -3.03 1.38 -10.85
CA TRP A 62 -2.19 2.54 -11.08
C TRP A 62 -1.82 2.73 -12.54
N GLN A 63 -1.49 1.63 -13.23
CA GLN A 63 -1.16 1.66 -14.64
C GLN A 63 -2.38 1.95 -15.52
N ALA A 64 -3.56 1.42 -15.17
CA ALA A 64 -4.80 1.70 -15.87
C ALA A 64 -5.20 3.19 -15.72
N SER A 65 -5.10 3.75 -14.51
CA SER A 65 -5.33 5.17 -14.24
C SER A 65 -4.42 6.08 -15.10
N ARG A 66 -3.13 5.72 -15.27
CA ARG A 66 -2.23 6.43 -16.20
C ARG A 66 -2.68 6.40 -17.65
N ASN A 67 -3.47 5.42 -18.03
CA ASN A 67 -4.02 5.25 -19.38
C ASN A 67 -5.49 5.73 -19.47
N ASP A 68 -5.87 6.66 -18.62
CA ASP A 68 -7.17 7.33 -18.61
C ASP A 68 -8.39 6.42 -18.36
N ASP A 69 -8.20 5.35 -17.56
CA ASP A 69 -9.29 4.47 -17.13
C ASP A 69 -10.02 5.08 -15.92
N PRO A 70 -11.27 5.56 -16.06
CA PRO A 70 -12.01 6.22 -14.98
C PRO A 70 -12.42 5.26 -13.87
N TYR A 71 -12.55 3.96 -14.15
CA TYR A 71 -12.75 2.96 -13.11
C TYR A 71 -11.51 2.81 -12.24
N ALA A 72 -10.32 2.84 -12.84
CA ALA A 72 -9.08 2.80 -12.09
C ALA A 72 -8.93 4.01 -11.17
N ASP A 73 -9.29 5.21 -11.65
CA ASP A 73 -9.31 6.42 -10.84
C ASP A 73 -10.27 6.29 -9.65
N TRP A 74 -11.47 5.77 -9.90
CA TRP A 74 -12.45 5.52 -8.84
C TRP A 74 -11.95 4.51 -7.79
N TRP A 75 -11.26 3.46 -8.22
CA TRP A 75 -10.66 2.50 -7.28
C TRP A 75 -9.52 3.09 -6.47
N LEU A 76 -8.70 3.98 -7.05
CA LEU A 76 -7.68 4.71 -6.30
C LEU A 76 -8.29 5.62 -5.23
N ILE A 77 -9.41 6.30 -5.54
CA ILE A 77 -10.18 7.09 -4.57
C ILE A 77 -10.68 6.20 -3.42
N LYS A 78 -11.33 5.07 -3.73
CA LYS A 78 -11.82 4.12 -2.71
C LYS A 78 -10.70 3.62 -1.80
N VAL A 79 -9.50 3.37 -2.35
CA VAL A 79 -8.34 2.94 -1.58
C VAL A 79 -7.83 4.07 -0.68
N HIS A 80 -7.75 5.29 -1.21
CA HIS A 80 -7.34 6.47 -0.45
C HIS A 80 -8.26 6.73 0.75
N GLU A 81 -9.56 6.85 0.52
CA GLU A 81 -10.57 7.05 1.57
C GLU A 81 -10.55 5.94 2.62
N ALA A 82 -10.37 4.70 2.15
CA ALA A 82 -10.26 3.57 3.04
C ALA A 82 -8.99 3.62 3.92
N ILE A 83 -7.88 4.15 3.44
CA ILE A 83 -6.67 4.35 4.23
C ILE A 83 -6.91 5.43 5.28
N GLU A 84 -7.48 6.58 4.90
CA GLU A 84 -7.77 7.68 5.81
C GLU A 84 -8.72 7.27 6.94
N ASP A 85 -9.81 6.57 6.62
CA ASP A 85 -10.75 6.05 7.61
C ASP A 85 -10.09 5.16 8.67
N ARG A 86 -9.11 4.34 8.22
CA ARG A 86 -8.43 3.40 9.12
C ARG A 86 -7.34 4.08 9.93
N ASP A 87 -6.64 5.04 9.34
CA ASP A 87 -5.69 5.88 10.07
C ASP A 87 -6.42 6.61 11.20
N ALA A 88 -7.52 7.31 10.91
CA ALA A 88 -8.32 8.01 11.91
C ALA A 88 -8.87 7.08 13.02
N LEU A 89 -9.23 5.85 12.67
CA LEU A 89 -9.64 4.84 13.65
C LEU A 89 -8.47 4.44 14.56
N PHE A 90 -7.30 4.14 13.98
CA PHE A 90 -6.15 3.68 14.75
C PHE A 90 -5.58 4.77 15.64
N GLU A 91 -5.57 6.02 15.19
CA GLU A 91 -5.20 7.18 16.01
C GLU A 91 -6.11 7.36 17.21
N ARG A 92 -7.42 7.15 17.04
CA ARG A 92 -8.37 7.21 18.19
C ARG A 92 -8.10 6.10 19.19
N LEU A 93 -7.97 4.85 18.71
CA LEU A 93 -7.71 3.70 19.58
C LEU A 93 -6.36 3.84 20.31
N GLN A 94 -5.36 4.39 19.65
CA GLN A 94 -4.06 4.63 20.26
C GLN A 94 -4.14 5.70 21.35
N ARG A 95 -4.79 6.81 21.09
CA ARG A 95 -5.04 7.87 22.11
C ARG A 95 -5.79 7.32 23.32
N ASP A 96 -6.86 6.56 23.11
CA ASP A 96 -7.63 5.95 24.20
C ASP A 96 -6.76 5.01 25.08
N LEU A 97 -5.82 4.29 24.47
CA LEU A 97 -4.87 3.46 25.21
C LEU A 97 -3.82 4.29 25.96
N GLU A 98 -3.26 5.30 25.32
CA GLU A 98 -2.28 6.22 25.92
C GLU A 98 -2.89 6.96 27.13
N GLU A 99 -4.11 7.45 27.02
CA GLU A 99 -4.83 8.08 28.14
C GLU A 99 -4.99 7.12 29.33
N ARG A 100 -5.37 5.85 29.07
CA ARG A 100 -5.50 4.83 30.11
C ARG A 100 -4.16 4.50 30.75
N LEU A 101 -3.07 4.41 29.98
CA LEU A 101 -1.73 4.16 30.48
C LEU A 101 -1.23 5.32 31.36
N THR A 102 -1.51 6.56 30.95
CA THR A 102 -1.14 7.78 31.70
C THR A 102 -1.87 7.87 33.07
N GLN A 103 -3.06 7.29 33.18
CA GLN A 103 -3.83 7.27 34.44
C GLN A 103 -3.22 6.38 35.54
N MET A 104 -2.15 5.64 35.25
CA MET A 104 -1.43 4.81 36.22
C MET A 104 -0.64 5.60 37.30
N GLY A 105 -0.68 6.91 37.23
CA GLY A 105 -0.08 7.82 38.23
C GLY A 105 1.45 7.80 38.19
N ALA A 106 2.09 7.35 39.28
CA ALA A 106 3.55 7.35 39.40
C ALA A 106 4.26 6.16 38.70
N ILE A 107 3.50 5.29 38.02
CA ILE A 107 4.08 4.16 37.30
C ILE A 107 4.32 4.57 35.85
N GLU A 108 5.58 4.65 35.47
CA GLU A 108 5.97 4.87 34.07
C GLU A 108 5.92 3.54 33.31
N VAL A 109 5.28 3.54 32.14
CA VAL A 109 5.06 2.34 31.33
C VAL A 109 5.60 2.53 29.93
N ASP A 110 6.64 1.79 29.58
CA ASP A 110 7.12 1.67 28.21
C ASP A 110 6.32 0.61 27.45
N VAL A 111 5.96 0.93 26.20
CA VAL A 111 5.29 -0.03 25.32
C VAL A 111 6.27 -1.14 24.94
N ALA A 112 5.87 -2.38 25.19
CA ALA A 112 6.70 -3.55 24.91
C ALA A 112 6.99 -3.70 23.41
N VAL A 113 8.24 -3.97 23.07
CA VAL A 113 8.74 -4.24 21.72
C VAL A 113 9.39 -5.63 21.67
N SER A 114 9.50 -6.19 20.47
CA SER A 114 10.11 -7.51 20.27
C SER A 114 11.63 -7.44 20.25
N ASP A 115 12.31 -8.38 20.92
CA ASP A 115 13.77 -8.55 20.84
C ASP A 115 14.22 -8.94 19.42
N ARG A 116 13.31 -9.57 18.64
CA ARG A 116 13.58 -10.01 17.27
C ARG A 116 12.45 -9.57 16.33
N PRO A 117 12.38 -8.29 15.96
CA PRO A 117 11.33 -7.79 15.09
C PRO A 117 11.44 -8.38 13.68
N TYR A 118 10.29 -8.57 13.02
CA TYR A 118 10.26 -8.96 11.63
C TYR A 118 10.59 -7.76 10.75
N ARG A 119 11.62 -7.88 9.91
CA ARG A 119 12.07 -6.81 9.02
C ARG A 119 12.04 -7.27 7.57
N MET A 120 11.52 -6.42 6.66
CA MET A 120 11.49 -6.69 5.23
C MET A 120 11.68 -5.42 4.40
N PRO A 121 12.35 -5.50 3.25
CA PRO A 121 12.43 -4.38 2.32
C PRO A 121 11.10 -4.19 1.60
N LEU A 122 10.73 -2.93 1.34
CA LEU A 122 9.56 -2.55 0.55
C LEU A 122 10.02 -2.02 -0.81
N GLN A 123 9.44 -2.57 -1.88
CA GLN A 123 9.70 -2.15 -3.25
C GLN A 123 8.37 -2.09 -4.00
N PHE A 124 7.61 -1.02 -3.79
CA PHE A 124 6.32 -0.85 -4.41
C PHE A 124 6.37 0.15 -5.58
N ALA A 125 5.56 -0.10 -6.60
CA ALA A 125 5.49 0.73 -7.79
C ALA A 125 4.55 1.95 -7.66
N ASN A 126 3.86 2.08 -6.51
CA ASN A 126 2.89 3.17 -6.29
C ASN A 126 2.86 3.61 -4.82
N PRO A 127 2.50 4.88 -4.54
CA PRO A 127 2.52 5.43 -3.19
C PRO A 127 1.46 4.83 -2.25
N TYR A 128 0.30 4.41 -2.76
CA TYR A 128 -0.76 3.83 -1.92
C TYR A 128 -0.35 2.50 -1.29
N ALA A 129 0.51 1.71 -1.94
CA ALA A 129 1.05 0.50 -1.33
C ALA A 129 1.98 0.81 -0.15
N TYR A 130 2.76 1.91 -0.21
CA TYR A 130 3.55 2.39 0.92
C TYR A 130 2.67 2.91 2.05
N GLN A 131 1.59 3.64 1.75
CA GLN A 131 0.63 4.07 2.78
C GLN A 131 -0.05 2.89 3.47
N ALA A 132 -0.42 1.86 2.72
CA ALA A 132 -0.96 0.63 3.31
C ALA A 132 0.07 -0.09 4.19
N ALA A 133 1.36 -0.10 3.82
CA ALA A 133 2.42 -0.63 4.68
C ALA A 133 2.59 0.20 5.96
N ARG A 134 2.51 1.54 5.87
CA ARG A 134 2.50 2.44 7.03
C ARG A 134 1.33 2.12 7.96
N LEU A 135 0.13 1.93 7.40
CA LEU A 135 -1.07 1.56 8.17
C LEU A 135 -0.88 0.22 8.91
N VAL A 136 -0.20 -0.77 8.30
CA VAL A 136 0.16 -2.02 8.98
C VAL A 136 1.13 -1.77 10.13
N SER A 137 2.08 -0.84 9.98
CA SER A 137 3.01 -0.44 11.04
C SER A 137 2.26 0.26 12.19
N THR A 138 1.33 1.17 11.90
CA THR A 138 0.47 1.81 12.90
C THR A 138 -0.35 0.79 13.67
N TYR A 139 -0.92 -0.19 12.97
CA TYR A 139 -1.62 -1.30 13.62
C TYR A 139 -0.70 -2.13 14.50
N ASP A 140 0.53 -2.40 14.08
CA ASP A 140 1.51 -3.13 14.88
C ASP A 140 1.82 -2.42 16.21
N SER A 141 2.00 -1.10 16.16
CA SER A 141 2.18 -0.26 17.35
C SER A 141 0.95 -0.32 18.28
N LEU A 142 -0.26 -0.26 17.70
CA LEU A 142 -1.52 -0.40 18.45
C LEU A 142 -1.61 -1.77 19.15
N VAL A 143 -1.18 -2.85 18.48
CA VAL A 143 -1.15 -4.20 19.08
C VAL A 143 -0.17 -4.24 20.24
N CYS A 144 1.04 -3.67 20.10
CA CYS A 144 2.02 -3.58 21.19
C CYS A 144 1.44 -2.83 22.40
N ALA A 145 0.82 -1.67 22.18
CA ALA A 145 0.18 -0.88 23.24
C ALA A 145 -0.95 -1.65 23.93
N ALA A 146 -1.82 -2.31 23.18
CA ALA A 146 -2.92 -3.12 23.74
C ALA A 146 -2.43 -4.32 24.54
N LEU A 147 -1.36 -4.99 24.08
CA LEU A 147 -0.74 -6.11 24.82
C LEU A 147 -0.10 -5.61 26.11
N THR A 148 0.62 -4.49 26.08
CA THR A 148 1.24 -3.86 27.25
C THR A 148 0.17 -3.45 28.26
N ALA A 149 -0.88 -2.73 27.84
CA ALA A 149 -1.97 -2.30 28.69
C ALA A 149 -2.69 -3.50 29.36
N SER A 150 -2.87 -4.59 28.62
CA SER A 150 -3.45 -5.81 29.16
C SER A 150 -2.51 -6.54 30.13
N HIS A 151 -1.21 -6.50 29.90
CA HIS A 151 -0.21 -7.13 30.77
C HIS A 151 -0.17 -6.47 32.17
N ILE A 152 -0.27 -5.15 32.20
CA ILE A 152 -0.26 -4.38 33.48
C ILE A 152 -1.65 -4.21 34.10
N GLY A 153 -2.70 -4.85 33.55
CA GLY A 153 -4.03 -4.86 34.12
C GLY A 153 -4.90 -3.61 33.85
N VAL A 154 -4.44 -2.69 32.99
CA VAL A 154 -5.19 -1.47 32.59
C VAL A 154 -6.29 -1.81 31.57
N LEU A 155 -6.07 -2.85 30.77
CA LEU A 155 -7.00 -3.33 29.75
C LEU A 155 -7.34 -4.81 29.99
N ASP A 156 -8.63 -5.13 30.05
CA ASP A 156 -9.06 -6.51 30.17
C ASP A 156 -8.79 -7.31 28.87
N ARG A 157 -8.76 -8.64 29.00
CA ARG A 157 -8.43 -9.53 27.90
C ARG A 157 -9.39 -9.42 26.71
N SER A 158 -10.70 -9.27 26.99
CA SER A 158 -11.73 -9.18 25.96
C SER A 158 -11.57 -7.90 25.14
N SER A 159 -11.36 -6.77 25.80
CA SER A 159 -11.13 -5.45 25.15
C SER A 159 -9.85 -5.46 24.31
N ARG A 160 -8.76 -6.05 24.84
CA ARG A 160 -7.50 -6.25 24.09
C ARG A 160 -7.73 -7.05 22.82
N ASP A 161 -8.37 -8.21 22.94
CA ASP A 161 -8.61 -9.10 21.80
C ASP A 161 -9.54 -8.43 20.76
N HIS A 162 -10.53 -7.68 21.23
CA HIS A 162 -11.41 -6.89 20.36
C HIS A 162 -10.64 -5.83 19.54
N ILE A 163 -9.75 -5.07 20.17
CA ILE A 163 -8.93 -4.04 19.48
C ILE A 163 -8.06 -4.72 18.41
N ILE A 164 -7.37 -5.81 18.76
CA ILE A 164 -6.50 -6.54 17.85
C ILE A 164 -7.28 -7.09 16.65
N GLU A 165 -8.42 -7.73 16.89
CA GLU A 165 -9.24 -8.30 15.83
C GLU A 165 -9.89 -7.23 14.95
N LEU A 166 -10.37 -6.13 15.53
CA LEU A 166 -10.93 -5.01 14.82
C LEU A 166 -9.90 -4.42 13.85
N GLY A 167 -8.70 -4.12 14.32
CA GLY A 167 -7.63 -3.55 13.51
C GLY A 167 -7.25 -4.47 12.36
N ALA A 168 -7.02 -5.76 12.65
CA ALA A 168 -6.71 -6.74 11.61
C ALA A 168 -7.82 -6.89 10.57
N ARG A 169 -9.10 -6.84 10.98
CA ARG A 169 -10.25 -6.91 10.08
C ARG A 169 -10.33 -5.67 9.18
N LYS A 170 -10.08 -4.48 9.73
CA LYS A 170 -10.08 -3.22 8.97
C LYS A 170 -8.98 -3.19 7.89
N ILE A 171 -7.77 -3.67 8.20
CA ILE A 171 -6.68 -3.79 7.21
C ILE A 171 -7.01 -4.83 6.13
N ARG A 172 -7.53 -6.01 6.51
CA ARG A 172 -7.95 -6.99 5.52
C ARG A 172 -9.05 -6.46 4.60
N GLY A 173 -9.99 -5.67 5.14
CA GLY A 173 -11.01 -4.99 4.35
C GLY A 173 -10.40 -4.02 3.32
N LEU A 174 -9.37 -3.25 3.70
CA LEU A 174 -8.62 -2.42 2.76
C LEU A 174 -8.01 -3.26 1.63
N PHE A 175 -7.35 -4.37 1.97
CA PHE A 175 -6.69 -5.21 0.98
C PHE A 175 -7.64 -5.90 0.00
N MET A 176 -8.91 -5.99 0.36
CA MET A 176 -9.95 -6.52 -0.53
C MET A 176 -10.46 -5.51 -1.58
N ILE A 177 -10.31 -4.21 -1.36
CA ILE A 177 -10.86 -3.18 -2.27
C ILE A 177 -10.36 -3.36 -3.72
N PRO A 178 -9.05 -3.52 -3.99
CA PRO A 178 -8.56 -3.69 -5.35
C PRO A 178 -9.05 -4.97 -6.05
N GLN A 179 -9.58 -5.95 -5.31
CA GLN A 179 -10.08 -7.20 -5.89
C GLN A 179 -11.38 -7.00 -6.69
N GLY A 180 -12.13 -5.94 -6.41
CA GLY A 180 -13.33 -5.58 -7.15
C GLY A 180 -13.06 -4.95 -8.53
N TYR A 181 -11.84 -4.47 -8.76
CA TYR A 181 -11.46 -3.89 -10.05
C TYR A 181 -11.29 -4.96 -11.12
N ARG A 182 -11.86 -4.70 -12.32
CA ARG A 182 -11.71 -5.54 -13.53
C ARG A 182 -10.98 -4.74 -14.61
N PHE A 183 -9.83 -5.25 -15.07
CA PHE A 183 -9.05 -4.61 -16.10
C PHE A 183 -9.66 -4.85 -17.49
N LEU A 184 -10.52 -3.93 -17.94
CA LEU A 184 -11.23 -4.02 -19.22
C LEU A 184 -10.66 -3.07 -20.30
N ARG A 185 -9.61 -2.31 -19.99
CA ARG A 185 -8.99 -1.32 -20.89
C ARG A 185 -10.02 -0.33 -21.42
N ILE A 186 -10.69 0.37 -20.53
CA ILE A 186 -11.72 1.37 -20.82
C ILE A 186 -11.10 2.75 -20.67
N GLU A 187 -11.37 3.61 -21.63
CA GLU A 187 -11.02 5.02 -21.56
C GLU A 187 -12.28 5.86 -21.31
N ARG A 188 -12.11 7.11 -20.82
CA ARG A 188 -13.24 8.04 -20.63
C ARG A 188 -14.07 8.21 -21.89
N SER A 189 -13.42 8.24 -23.07
CA SER A 189 -14.08 8.31 -24.36
C SER A 189 -15.04 7.16 -24.65
N ASP A 190 -14.76 5.94 -24.12
CA ASP A 190 -15.63 4.77 -24.29
C ASP A 190 -16.92 4.88 -23.47
N LEU A 191 -16.83 5.47 -22.26
CA LEU A 191 -18.01 5.71 -21.43
C LEU A 191 -18.91 6.79 -22.04
N GLN A 192 -18.32 7.87 -22.56
CA GLN A 192 -19.07 8.96 -23.23
C GLN A 192 -19.81 8.47 -24.47
N LYS A 193 -19.26 7.50 -25.20
CA LYS A 193 -19.88 6.92 -26.41
C LYS A 193 -20.87 5.81 -26.09
N GLY A 194 -21.00 5.37 -24.85
CA GLY A 194 -21.88 4.26 -24.47
C GLY A 194 -21.49 2.92 -25.12
N SER A 195 -20.19 2.65 -25.23
CA SER A 195 -19.68 1.45 -25.89
C SER A 195 -20.13 0.17 -25.19
N GLU A 196 -20.13 -0.97 -25.91
CA GLU A 196 -20.44 -2.28 -25.33
C GLU A 196 -19.54 -2.62 -24.14
N LYS A 197 -18.25 -2.24 -24.21
CA LYS A 197 -17.30 -2.38 -23.10
C LYS A 197 -17.72 -1.57 -21.87
N SER A 198 -18.25 -0.36 -22.06
CA SER A 198 -18.72 0.48 -20.95
C SER A 198 -19.92 -0.13 -20.25
N THR A 199 -20.86 -0.73 -21.01
CA THR A 199 -22.01 -1.45 -20.46
C THR A 199 -21.56 -2.68 -19.65
N GLN A 200 -20.63 -3.46 -20.18
CA GLN A 200 -20.06 -4.59 -19.49
C GLN A 200 -19.33 -4.18 -18.19
N ALA A 201 -18.56 -3.09 -18.23
CA ALA A 201 -17.88 -2.58 -17.05
C ALA A 201 -18.86 -2.14 -15.96
N ALA A 202 -19.93 -1.45 -16.33
CA ALA A 202 -20.97 -1.04 -15.39
C ALA A 202 -21.67 -2.23 -14.73
N GLN A 203 -21.87 -3.34 -15.45
CA GLN A 203 -22.41 -4.58 -14.88
C GLN A 203 -21.51 -5.19 -13.80
N PHE A 204 -20.18 -5.16 -13.98
CA PHE A 204 -19.24 -5.77 -13.04
C PHE A 204 -18.80 -4.84 -11.90
N MET A 205 -18.65 -3.56 -12.18
CA MET A 205 -18.01 -2.60 -11.28
C MET A 205 -18.96 -1.49 -10.81
N GLY A 206 -20.16 -1.42 -11.35
CA GLY A 206 -21.12 -0.33 -11.08
C GLY A 206 -20.87 0.89 -11.97
N THR A 207 -21.68 1.93 -11.80
CA THR A 207 -21.58 3.18 -12.55
C THR A 207 -20.53 4.08 -11.90
N VAL A 208 -19.59 4.59 -12.69
CA VAL A 208 -18.59 5.57 -12.22
C VAL A 208 -19.33 6.87 -11.87
N PRO A 209 -19.07 7.50 -10.71
CA PRO A 209 -19.62 8.79 -10.36
C PRO A 209 -19.22 9.88 -11.37
N ASP A 210 -20.12 10.84 -11.62
CA ASP A 210 -19.90 11.89 -12.63
C ASP A 210 -18.71 12.79 -12.31
N ASP A 211 -18.46 13.08 -11.04
CA ASP A 211 -17.30 13.84 -10.56
C ASP A 211 -15.95 13.13 -10.84
N VAL A 212 -15.93 11.81 -10.82
CA VAL A 212 -14.76 11.00 -11.18
C VAL A 212 -14.62 10.92 -12.70
N LEU A 213 -15.75 10.76 -13.40
CA LEU A 213 -15.76 10.69 -14.86
C LEU A 213 -15.29 11.99 -15.49
N SER A 214 -15.71 13.14 -14.94
CA SER A 214 -15.25 14.47 -15.37
C SER A 214 -13.79 14.76 -14.99
N GLY A 215 -13.22 14.01 -14.04
CA GLY A 215 -11.89 14.27 -13.49
C GLY A 215 -11.88 15.36 -12.40
N GLU A 216 -13.04 15.86 -11.98
CA GLU A 216 -13.15 16.83 -10.87
C GLU A 216 -12.69 16.22 -9.55
N ARG A 217 -13.04 14.95 -9.31
CA ARG A 217 -12.60 14.19 -8.16
C ARG A 217 -11.54 13.17 -8.53
N CYS A 218 -10.32 13.36 -8.01
CA CYS A 218 -9.19 12.48 -8.21
C CYS A 218 -8.58 12.06 -6.87
N ALA A 219 -7.97 10.89 -6.82
CA ALA A 219 -7.20 10.50 -5.65
C ALA A 219 -5.94 11.38 -5.53
N PRO A 220 -5.59 11.91 -4.32
CA PRO A 220 -4.51 12.90 -4.16
C PRO A 220 -3.15 12.45 -4.67
N LEU A 221 -2.87 11.15 -4.65
CA LEU A 221 -1.64 10.57 -5.16
C LEU A 221 -1.85 9.82 -6.48
N ALA A 222 -2.90 10.16 -7.26
CA ALA A 222 -3.11 9.56 -8.57
C ALA A 222 -1.94 9.83 -9.52
N PRO A 223 -1.63 8.93 -10.45
CA PRO A 223 -0.56 9.16 -11.42
C PRO A 223 -0.96 10.24 -12.42
N THR A 224 0.03 10.99 -12.93
CA THR A 224 -0.21 11.91 -14.06
C THR A 224 -0.63 11.11 -15.29
N GLN A 225 -1.75 11.49 -15.91
CA GLN A 225 -2.28 10.84 -17.09
C GLN A 225 -1.38 11.05 -18.30
N ARG A 226 -1.20 10.03 -19.13
CA ARG A 226 -0.34 10.10 -20.32
C ARG A 226 -0.92 11.01 -21.41
N SER A 227 -2.22 11.13 -21.51
CA SER A 227 -2.91 11.97 -22.49
C SER A 227 -2.64 13.47 -22.34
N LEU A 228 -2.37 13.93 -21.12
CA LEU A 228 -2.01 15.32 -20.83
C LEU A 228 -0.52 15.62 -21.08
N SER A 229 0.32 14.60 -21.22
CA SER A 229 1.78 14.76 -21.37
C SER A 229 2.27 14.68 -22.81
N SER A 230 1.43 14.43 -23.79
CA SER A 230 1.84 14.34 -25.21
C SER A 230 2.28 15.69 -25.83
N GLY A 231 2.13 16.79 -25.08
CA GLY A 231 2.61 18.12 -25.47
C GLY A 231 3.99 18.52 -24.92
N PHE A 232 4.55 17.80 -23.93
CA PHE A 232 5.75 18.28 -23.21
C PHE A 232 6.80 17.25 -22.84
N SER A 233 6.99 16.17 -23.59
CA SER A 233 8.17 15.31 -23.37
C SER A 233 8.50 14.38 -24.54
N ARG A 234 9.09 14.93 -25.59
CA ARG A 234 10.11 14.18 -26.35
C ARG A 234 11.44 14.52 -25.72
N ASN A 235 11.88 13.77 -24.73
CA ASN A 235 13.26 13.55 -24.30
C ASN A 235 13.36 13.29 -22.79
N LEU A 236 12.88 12.16 -22.35
CA LEU A 236 13.42 11.49 -21.15
C LEU A 236 13.30 10.01 -21.41
N GLY A 237 14.35 9.42 -21.97
CA GLY A 237 14.51 7.97 -22.10
C GLY A 237 14.57 7.33 -20.72
N LEU A 238 13.44 6.89 -20.24
CA LEU A 238 13.37 5.99 -19.09
C LEU A 238 13.32 4.56 -19.64
N HIS A 239 14.49 3.92 -19.58
CA HIS A 239 14.62 2.49 -19.78
C HIS A 239 13.66 1.73 -18.85
N SER A 240 12.95 0.79 -19.43
CA SER A 240 12.11 -0.19 -18.77
C SER A 240 12.83 -0.86 -17.60
N ALA A 241 12.28 -0.74 -16.40
CA ALA A 241 12.72 -1.49 -15.24
C ALA A 241 12.45 -3.00 -15.46
N PRO A 242 13.39 -3.85 -15.07
CA PRO A 242 13.19 -5.30 -15.20
C PRO A 242 12.09 -5.82 -14.30
N SER A 243 11.34 -6.73 -14.86
CA SER A 243 10.25 -7.50 -14.27
C SER A 243 10.74 -8.36 -13.10
N ALA A 244 9.83 -8.53 -12.15
CA ALA A 244 9.71 -9.64 -11.23
C ALA A 244 10.69 -9.76 -10.09
N MET A 245 10.18 -9.48 -8.91
CA MET A 245 10.69 -10.13 -7.70
C MET A 245 9.94 -11.42 -7.44
N ALA A 246 10.59 -12.54 -7.77
CA ALA A 246 10.29 -13.82 -7.18
C ALA A 246 10.66 -13.76 -5.69
N ILE A 247 9.69 -14.02 -4.82
CA ILE A 247 9.93 -14.26 -3.40
C ILE A 247 10.68 -15.59 -3.34
N ALA A 248 11.97 -15.57 -2.98
CA ALA A 248 12.74 -16.76 -2.73
C ALA A 248 12.09 -17.58 -1.60
N PRO A 249 11.92 -18.91 -1.78
CA PRO A 249 11.46 -19.76 -0.69
C PRO A 249 12.53 -19.83 0.39
N SER A 250 12.18 -19.53 1.63
CA SER A 250 13.06 -19.69 2.77
C SER A 250 13.37 -21.18 2.92
N THR A 251 14.64 -21.50 2.91
CA THR A 251 15.23 -22.80 3.22
C THR A 251 14.64 -23.31 4.53
N LYS A 252 14.10 -24.51 4.49
CA LYS A 252 13.75 -25.28 5.69
C LYS A 252 15.07 -25.66 6.37
N GLU A 253 15.32 -25.11 7.53
CA GLU A 253 16.21 -25.71 8.50
C GLU A 253 15.44 -26.83 9.18
N ASN A 254 15.87 -28.07 8.93
CA ASN A 254 15.53 -29.23 9.73
C ASN A 254 16.35 -29.12 11.01
N ASP A 255 15.71 -28.96 12.13
CA ASP A 255 16.26 -29.36 13.42
C ASP A 255 15.54 -30.64 13.86
N ASP A 256 16.22 -31.78 13.58
CA ASP A 256 16.14 -32.98 14.38
C ASP A 256 17.01 -32.79 15.64
N VAL A 257 16.43 -32.72 16.81
CA VAL A 257 16.73 -33.41 18.08
C VAL A 257 15.65 -33.11 19.12
#